data_e4bae0ae5b9972734d1934368b87a13d
#
_entry.id   e4bae0ae5b9972734d1934368b87a13d
#
_cell.length_a   1.000
_cell.length_b   1.000
_cell.length_c   1.000
_cell.angle_alpha   90.00
_cell.angle_beta   90.00
_cell.angle_gamma   90.00
#
_symmetry.space_group_name_H-M   'P 1'
#
loop_
_entity.id
_entity.type
_entity.pdbx_description
1 polymer ?
#
loop_
_entity_poly.entity_id
_entity_poly.type
_entity_poly.pdbx_seq_one_letter_code
_entity_poly.pdbx_strand_id
1 'polypeptide(L)'
;MVARRKCESGACANAAQGREQQQITILLVDDDPDCRLLLRDAIAECKVSNRVYEVANGLEALEFLKGRGQYAGVPRPGLIYLDLEMPGMNGQETLKAIKADPALRDIPVVMMTGVCDETEMKTAAANGANSYTLKPANVEQFIRTVLASTSYWLTIHQYPDHHVPPDTCRR
;
A
#
# COMPACT_ATOMS: atom_id res chain seq x y z
N MET A 1 -49.81 -29.38 -25.81
CA MET A 1 -48.56 -30.15 -25.79
C MET A 1 -47.40 -29.17 -25.67
N VAL A 2 -46.94 -28.84 -24.47
CA VAL A 2 -45.91 -27.81 -24.19
C VAL A 2 -44.68 -28.53 -23.64
N ALA A 3 -43.63 -28.49 -24.43
CA ALA A 3 -42.35 -29.14 -24.12
C ALA A 3 -41.62 -28.34 -23.03
N ARG A 4 -41.43 -28.95 -21.86
CA ARG A 4 -40.55 -28.44 -20.77
C ARG A 4 -39.11 -28.68 -21.20
N ARG A 5 -38.34 -27.60 -21.41
CA ARG A 5 -36.86 -27.69 -21.48
C ARG A 5 -36.34 -27.76 -20.06
N LYS A 6 -35.64 -28.84 -19.75
CA LYS A 6 -34.82 -29.01 -18.55
C LYS A 6 -33.63 -28.05 -18.65
N CYS A 7 -33.48 -27.14 -17.69
CA CYS A 7 -32.23 -26.49 -17.42
C CYS A 7 -31.32 -27.50 -16.72
N GLU A 8 -30.26 -27.92 -17.40
CA GLU A 8 -29.19 -28.69 -16.76
C GLU A 8 -28.35 -27.76 -15.89
N SER A 9 -28.45 -27.99 -14.59
CA SER A 9 -27.65 -27.42 -13.53
C SER A 9 -26.25 -28.02 -13.57
N GLY A 10 -25.26 -27.26 -14.05
CA GLY A 10 -23.90 -27.77 -14.04
C GLY A 10 -22.85 -26.77 -14.49
N ALA A 11 -22.75 -25.58 -13.88
CA ALA A 11 -21.60 -24.72 -14.07
C ALA A 11 -21.58 -23.51 -13.10
N CYS A 12 -21.87 -23.72 -11.81
CA CYS A 12 -21.66 -22.68 -10.79
C CYS A 12 -21.03 -23.22 -9.50
N ALA A 13 -20.16 -24.20 -9.63
CA ALA A 13 -19.44 -24.76 -8.49
C ALA A 13 -17.98 -24.94 -8.86
N ASN A 14 -17.20 -23.84 -8.97
CA ASN A 14 -15.74 -23.86 -8.82
C ASN A 14 -15.11 -22.45 -8.90
N ALA A 15 -15.62 -21.49 -8.14
CA ALA A 15 -14.99 -20.18 -7.99
C ALA A 15 -14.50 -19.92 -6.54
N ALA A 16 -14.32 -20.96 -5.75
CA ALA A 16 -13.85 -20.88 -4.35
C ALA A 16 -12.55 -21.68 -4.16
N GLN A 17 -11.73 -21.84 -5.20
CA GLN A 17 -10.40 -22.43 -5.06
C GLN A 17 -9.36 -21.34 -4.97
N GLY A 18 -8.80 -21.15 -3.72
CA GLY A 18 -7.43 -20.70 -3.50
C GLY A 18 -7.06 -19.36 -4.12
N ARG A 19 -7.63 -18.23 -3.65
CA ARG A 19 -6.83 -17.00 -3.68
C ARG A 19 -5.68 -17.25 -2.73
N GLU A 20 -4.53 -17.66 -3.23
CA GLU A 20 -3.27 -17.51 -2.55
C GLU A 20 -3.26 -16.05 -2.05
N GLN A 21 -3.17 -15.88 -0.73
CA GLN A 21 -3.09 -14.54 -0.14
C GLN A 21 -1.82 -13.92 -0.67
N GLN A 22 -1.97 -13.06 -1.67
CA GLN A 22 -0.87 -12.41 -2.36
C GLN A 22 -0.11 -11.59 -1.33
N GLN A 23 1.12 -12.02 -1.05
CA GLN A 23 1.99 -11.34 -0.11
C GLN A 23 2.27 -9.93 -0.62
N ILE A 24 1.78 -8.92 0.10
CA ILE A 24 1.95 -7.52 -0.28
C ILE A 24 3.22 -6.99 0.38
N THR A 25 4.03 -6.28 -0.39
CA THR A 25 5.17 -5.53 0.13
C THR A 25 4.69 -4.16 0.60
N ILE A 26 5.05 -3.78 1.82
CA ILE A 26 4.73 -2.49 2.43
C ILE A 26 6.04 -1.72 2.61
N LEU A 27 6.05 -0.46 2.21
CA LEU A 27 7.16 0.46 2.44
C LEU A 27 6.77 1.46 3.54
N LEU A 28 7.56 1.53 4.60
CA LEU A 28 7.48 2.53 5.66
C LEU A 28 8.51 3.61 5.41
N VAL A 29 8.08 4.86 5.35
CA VAL A 29 8.93 6.03 5.14
C VAL A 29 8.70 7.00 6.29
N ASP A 30 9.64 7.07 7.23
CA ASP A 30 9.55 7.86 8.45
C ASP A 30 10.97 8.04 9.00
N ASP A 31 11.36 9.22 9.44
CA ASP A 31 12.70 9.47 9.99
C ASP A 31 12.85 8.98 11.42
N ASP A 32 11.73 8.85 12.17
CA ASP A 32 11.72 8.33 13.53
C ASP A 32 11.79 6.79 13.56
N PRO A 33 12.88 6.20 14.05
CA PRO A 33 13.03 4.75 14.14
C PRO A 33 12.02 4.08 15.09
N ASP A 34 11.59 4.78 16.16
CA ASP A 34 10.61 4.26 17.11
C ASP A 34 9.23 4.19 16.46
N CYS A 35 8.89 5.19 15.67
CA CYS A 35 7.66 5.18 14.89
C CYS A 35 7.64 4.04 13.86
N ARG A 36 8.75 3.82 13.12
CA ARG A 36 8.86 2.69 12.18
C ARG A 36 8.72 1.34 12.89
N LEU A 37 9.35 1.19 14.07
CA LEU A 37 9.24 -0.01 14.88
C LEU A 37 7.78 -0.30 15.26
N LEU A 38 7.07 0.70 15.79
CA LEU A 38 5.66 0.58 16.17
C LEU A 38 4.77 0.23 14.97
N LEU A 39 5.01 0.86 13.82
CA LEU A 39 4.29 0.57 12.57
C LEU A 39 4.51 -0.87 12.13
N ARG A 40 5.76 -1.31 12.12
CA ARG A 40 6.11 -2.68 11.72
C ARG A 40 5.47 -3.71 12.64
N ASP A 41 5.54 -3.50 13.95
CA ASP A 41 4.98 -4.41 14.94
C ASP A 41 3.44 -4.47 14.82
N ALA A 42 2.78 -3.32 14.65
CA ALA A 42 1.34 -3.27 14.38
C ALA A 42 0.97 -4.02 13.08
N ILE A 43 1.73 -3.86 12.01
CA ILE A 43 1.50 -4.57 10.75
C ILE A 43 1.71 -6.09 10.90
N ALA A 44 2.67 -6.50 11.72
CA ALA A 44 2.94 -7.91 12.00
C ALA A 44 1.78 -8.61 12.71
N GLU A 45 0.95 -7.87 13.47
CA GLU A 45 -0.29 -8.41 14.07
C GLU A 45 -1.40 -8.67 13.04
N CYS A 46 -1.30 -8.11 11.84
CA CYS A 46 -2.23 -8.41 10.75
C CYS A 46 -2.07 -9.88 10.34
N LYS A 47 -3.19 -10.59 10.17
CA LYS A 47 -3.23 -12.02 9.78
C LYS A 47 -2.75 -12.30 8.35
N VAL A 48 -2.30 -11.28 7.63
CA VAL A 48 -1.81 -11.37 6.25
C VAL A 48 -0.29 -11.35 6.28
N SER A 49 0.34 -12.30 5.62
CA SER A 49 1.80 -12.34 5.48
C SER A 49 2.26 -11.18 4.59
N ASN A 50 2.90 -10.18 5.18
CA ASN A 50 3.41 -9.01 4.48
C ASN A 50 4.93 -8.91 4.60
N ARG A 51 5.58 -8.36 3.58
CA ARG A 51 6.99 -7.94 3.67
C ARG A 51 7.02 -6.45 3.94
N VAL A 52 7.65 -6.06 5.04
CA VAL A 52 7.81 -4.66 5.42
C VAL A 52 9.25 -4.24 5.16
N TYR A 53 9.41 -3.13 4.45
CA TYR A 53 10.68 -2.45 4.25
C TYR A 53 10.60 -1.05 4.86
N GLU A 54 11.73 -0.57 5.36
CA GLU A 54 11.82 0.68 6.09
C GLU A 54 12.90 1.57 5.46
N VAL A 55 12.60 2.86 5.31
CA VAL A 55 13.55 3.89 4.89
C VAL A 55 13.34 5.14 5.74
N ALA A 56 14.39 5.94 5.91
CA ALA A 56 14.40 7.05 6.85
C ALA A 56 14.06 8.42 6.25
N ASN A 57 13.94 8.53 4.93
CA ASN A 57 13.68 9.82 4.27
C ASN A 57 13.12 9.64 2.84
N GLY A 58 12.65 10.74 2.27
CA GLY A 58 12.03 10.72 0.95
C GLY A 58 12.99 10.35 -0.20
N LEU A 59 14.27 10.69 -0.10
CA LEU A 59 15.24 10.33 -1.13
C LEU A 59 15.48 8.82 -1.16
N GLU A 60 15.66 8.21 0.00
CA GLU A 60 15.78 6.75 0.13
C GLU A 60 14.51 6.03 -0.37
N ALA A 61 13.33 6.60 -0.07
CA ALA A 61 12.08 6.07 -0.59
C ALA A 61 12.06 6.04 -2.12
N LEU A 62 12.50 7.11 -2.78
CA LEU A 62 12.57 7.16 -4.24
C LEU A 62 13.63 6.21 -4.82
N GLU A 63 14.76 6.03 -4.14
CA GLU A 63 15.77 5.03 -4.54
C GLU A 63 15.22 3.60 -4.42
N PHE A 64 14.53 3.31 -3.31
CA PHE A 64 13.84 2.03 -3.09
C PHE A 64 12.84 1.75 -4.21
N LEU A 65 11.94 2.70 -4.47
CA LEU A 65 10.87 2.57 -5.46
C LEU A 65 11.40 2.39 -6.90
N LYS A 66 12.57 2.95 -7.18
CA LYS A 66 13.25 2.81 -8.49
C LYS A 66 14.20 1.62 -8.56
N GLY A 67 14.29 0.82 -7.51
CA GLY A 67 15.19 -0.34 -7.44
C GLY A 67 16.67 0.03 -7.62
N ARG A 68 17.13 1.16 -7.07
CA ARG A 68 18.50 1.66 -7.25
C ARG A 68 19.42 1.25 -6.10
N GLY A 69 20.70 1.14 -6.39
CA GLY A 69 21.73 0.88 -5.39
C GLY A 69 21.45 -0.41 -4.60
N GLN A 70 21.41 -0.30 -3.29
CA GLN A 70 21.15 -1.41 -2.37
C GLN A 70 19.73 -2.02 -2.49
N TYR A 71 18.83 -1.33 -3.17
CA TYR A 71 17.44 -1.75 -3.37
C TYR A 71 17.22 -2.48 -4.71
N ALA A 72 18.30 -2.82 -5.43
CA ALA A 72 18.20 -3.59 -6.66
C ALA A 72 17.57 -4.97 -6.39
N GLY A 73 16.48 -5.29 -7.12
CA GLY A 73 15.77 -6.58 -6.98
C GLY A 73 14.80 -6.67 -5.82
N VAL A 74 14.60 -5.61 -5.04
CA VAL A 74 13.51 -5.58 -4.04
C VAL A 74 12.15 -5.54 -4.76
N PRO A 75 11.12 -6.22 -4.21
CA PRO A 75 9.81 -6.22 -4.81
C PRO A 75 9.17 -4.82 -4.72
N ARG A 76 8.40 -4.47 -5.76
CA ARG A 76 7.63 -3.24 -5.78
C ARG A 76 6.61 -3.23 -4.64
N PRO A 77 6.51 -2.15 -3.85
CA PRO A 77 5.50 -2.08 -2.80
C PRO A 77 4.09 -1.96 -3.38
N GLY A 78 3.15 -2.63 -2.72
CA GLY A 78 1.73 -2.46 -2.95
C GLY A 78 1.09 -1.40 -2.04
N LEU A 79 1.81 -0.93 -1.01
CA LEU A 79 1.34 0.10 -0.08
C LEU A 79 2.53 0.88 0.46
N ILE A 80 2.38 2.20 0.58
CA ILE A 80 3.36 3.08 1.20
C ILE A 80 2.71 3.80 2.37
N TYR A 81 3.32 3.71 3.56
CA TYR A 81 3.08 4.61 4.67
C TYR A 81 4.15 5.69 4.65
N LEU A 82 3.76 6.95 4.54
CA LEU A 82 4.66 8.08 4.32
C LEU A 82 4.44 9.15 5.39
N ASP A 83 5.46 9.36 6.20
CA ASP A 83 5.45 10.46 7.16
C ASP A 83 5.49 11.81 6.44
N LEU A 84 4.78 12.78 7.01
CA LEU A 84 4.72 14.12 6.45
C LEU A 84 5.96 14.94 6.81
N GLU A 85 6.37 14.85 8.08
CA GLU A 85 7.42 15.69 8.66
C GLU A 85 8.76 14.93 8.68
N MET A 86 9.54 15.05 7.62
CA MET A 86 10.87 14.46 7.55
C MET A 86 11.90 15.51 7.16
N PRO A 87 13.14 15.43 7.69
CA PRO A 87 14.22 16.34 7.30
C PRO A 87 14.64 16.12 5.83
N GLY A 88 15.02 17.21 5.18
CA GLY A 88 15.41 17.19 3.77
C GLY A 88 14.18 17.13 2.85
N MET A 89 13.99 16.04 2.13
CA MET A 89 12.82 15.84 1.29
C MET A 89 11.63 15.40 2.16
N ASN A 90 10.67 16.29 2.38
CA ASN A 90 9.50 16.04 3.20
C ASN A 90 8.47 15.10 2.51
N GLY A 91 7.42 14.72 3.28
CA GLY A 91 6.41 13.78 2.78
C GLY A 91 5.58 14.31 1.61
N GLN A 92 5.28 15.61 1.58
CA GLN A 92 4.54 16.22 0.46
C GLN A 92 5.36 16.19 -0.84
N GLU A 93 6.64 16.51 -0.76
CA GLU A 93 7.56 16.48 -1.91
C GLU A 93 7.75 15.05 -2.41
N THR A 94 7.90 14.09 -1.47
CA THR A 94 8.03 12.67 -1.78
C THR A 94 6.76 12.14 -2.46
N LEU A 95 5.57 12.45 -1.91
CA LEU A 95 4.28 12.09 -2.51
C LEU A 95 4.16 12.63 -3.93
N LYS A 96 4.48 13.91 -4.13
CA LYS A 96 4.43 14.56 -5.44
C LYS A 96 5.35 13.87 -6.44
N ALA A 97 6.56 13.50 -6.02
CA ALA A 97 7.52 12.78 -6.87
C ALA A 97 7.01 11.38 -7.24
N ILE A 98 6.42 10.64 -6.30
CA ILE A 98 5.81 9.32 -6.53
C ILE A 98 4.65 9.45 -7.54
N LYS A 99 3.74 10.40 -7.32
CA LYS A 99 2.55 10.54 -8.16
C LYS A 99 2.81 11.13 -9.54
N ALA A 100 3.93 11.84 -9.71
CA ALA A 100 4.39 12.34 -11.01
C ALA A 100 5.03 11.23 -11.89
N ASP A 101 5.52 10.16 -11.29
CA ASP A 101 6.15 9.05 -12.03
C ASP A 101 5.08 8.06 -12.52
N PRO A 102 4.93 7.85 -13.84
CA PRO A 102 3.93 6.93 -14.39
C PRO A 102 4.08 5.48 -13.91
N ALA A 103 5.30 5.06 -13.52
CA ALA A 103 5.55 3.71 -13.01
C ALA A 103 5.20 3.55 -11.52
N LEU A 104 5.02 4.64 -10.78
CA LEU A 104 4.82 4.64 -9.33
C LEU A 104 3.46 5.19 -8.89
N ARG A 105 2.83 6.04 -9.71
CA ARG A 105 1.66 6.84 -9.34
C ARG A 105 0.44 6.02 -8.88
N ASP A 106 0.34 4.77 -9.31
CA ASP A 106 -0.75 3.86 -8.97
C ASP A 106 -0.55 3.17 -7.60
N ILE A 107 0.65 3.25 -7.00
CA ILE A 107 0.89 2.73 -5.66
C ILE A 107 0.08 3.56 -4.66
N PRO A 108 -0.77 2.94 -3.83
CA PRO A 108 -1.45 3.64 -2.75
C PRO A 108 -0.46 4.23 -1.74
N VAL A 109 -0.68 5.50 -1.38
CA VAL A 109 0.10 6.21 -0.37
C VAL A 109 -0.82 6.66 0.74
N VAL A 110 -0.53 6.22 1.95
CA VAL A 110 -1.16 6.64 3.20
C VAL A 110 -0.22 7.65 3.87
N MET A 111 -0.63 8.91 3.88
CA MET A 111 0.10 9.96 4.59
C MET A 111 -0.09 9.82 6.09
N MET A 112 0.97 9.94 6.85
CA MET A 112 0.95 9.92 8.31
C MET A 112 1.48 11.23 8.88
N THR A 113 0.86 11.74 9.92
CA THR A 113 1.29 12.99 10.57
C THR A 113 0.91 13.05 12.02
N GLY A 114 1.73 13.70 12.84
CA GLY A 114 1.43 14.01 14.24
C GLY A 114 0.51 15.22 14.43
N VAL A 115 0.32 16.02 13.39
CA VAL A 115 -0.41 17.29 13.45
C VAL A 115 -1.66 17.23 12.57
N CYS A 116 -2.78 17.73 13.11
CA CYS A 116 -4.01 17.90 12.35
C CYS A 116 -4.00 19.28 11.68
N ASP A 117 -3.42 19.38 10.49
CA ASP A 117 -3.45 20.57 9.66
C ASP A 117 -4.32 20.35 8.43
N GLU A 118 -5.43 21.10 8.36
CA GLU A 118 -6.39 20.98 7.26
C GLU A 118 -5.79 21.40 5.91
N THR A 119 -4.84 22.34 5.92
CA THR A 119 -4.16 22.82 4.71
C THR A 119 -3.24 21.74 4.15
N GLU A 120 -2.48 21.10 5.01
CA GLU A 120 -1.62 19.97 4.63
C GLU A 120 -2.42 18.78 4.14
N MET A 121 -3.54 18.47 4.80
CA MET A 121 -4.45 17.41 4.38
C MET A 121 -5.03 17.68 2.97
N LYS A 122 -5.47 18.92 2.70
CA LYS A 122 -5.95 19.33 1.38
C LYS A 122 -4.85 19.25 0.32
N THR A 123 -3.63 19.66 0.69
CA THR A 123 -2.47 19.60 -0.19
C THR A 123 -2.11 18.15 -0.52
N ALA A 124 -2.07 17.25 0.47
CA ALA A 124 -1.82 15.84 0.26
C ALA A 124 -2.88 15.20 -0.66
N ALA A 125 -4.16 15.51 -0.43
CA ALA A 125 -5.26 15.03 -1.28
C ALA A 125 -5.12 15.52 -2.73
N ALA A 126 -4.79 16.81 -2.93
CA ALA A 126 -4.56 17.39 -4.25
C ALA A 126 -3.35 16.77 -4.96
N ASN A 127 -2.33 16.36 -4.22
CA ASN A 127 -1.14 15.65 -4.71
C ASN A 127 -1.37 14.15 -4.95
N GLY A 128 -2.58 13.65 -4.69
CA GLY A 128 -2.96 12.25 -4.97
C GLY A 128 -2.70 11.27 -3.83
N ALA A 129 -2.63 11.73 -2.58
CA ALA A 129 -2.64 10.82 -1.42
C ALA A 129 -3.93 9.99 -1.42
N ASN A 130 -3.82 8.71 -1.11
CA ASN A 130 -4.96 7.81 -1.07
C ASN A 130 -5.66 7.83 0.29
N SER A 131 -4.93 8.17 1.34
CA SER A 131 -5.44 8.34 2.69
C SER A 131 -4.53 9.28 3.49
N TYR A 132 -5.10 9.86 4.55
CA TYR A 132 -4.40 10.71 5.49
C TYR A 132 -4.75 10.24 6.89
N THR A 133 -3.74 9.89 7.67
CA THR A 133 -3.91 9.28 8.99
C THR A 133 -3.14 10.09 10.03
N LEU A 134 -3.83 10.51 11.08
CA LEU A 134 -3.18 11.12 12.22
C LEU A 134 -2.44 10.05 13.04
N LYS A 135 -1.22 10.37 13.47
CA LYS A 135 -0.47 9.60 14.46
C LYS A 135 -0.98 10.00 15.86
N PRO A 136 -1.80 9.18 16.53
CA PRO A 136 -2.26 9.52 17.88
C PRO A 136 -1.09 9.54 18.86
N ALA A 137 -1.17 10.43 19.86
CA ALA A 137 -0.17 10.47 20.93
C ALA A 137 -0.19 9.22 21.84
N ASN A 138 -1.30 8.47 21.84
CA ASN A 138 -1.45 7.24 22.59
C ASN A 138 -1.05 6.06 21.72
N VAL A 139 -0.07 5.27 22.15
CA VAL A 139 0.49 4.11 21.43
C VAL A 139 -0.59 3.07 21.08
N GLU A 140 -1.48 2.75 22.03
CA GLU A 140 -2.54 1.77 21.80
C GLU A 140 -3.51 2.23 20.69
N GLN A 141 -3.89 3.50 20.70
CA GLN A 141 -4.72 4.10 19.67
C GLN A 141 -3.99 4.14 18.33
N PHE A 142 -2.69 4.42 18.33
CA PHE A 142 -1.86 4.39 17.11
C PHE A 142 -1.85 2.99 16.49
N ILE A 143 -1.59 1.95 17.28
CA ILE A 143 -1.61 0.55 16.82
C ILE A 143 -2.97 0.21 16.23
N ARG A 144 -4.07 0.53 16.91
CA ARG A 144 -5.44 0.29 16.40
C ARG A 144 -5.70 0.99 15.06
N THR A 145 -5.23 2.22 14.91
CA THR A 145 -5.39 2.99 13.68
C THR A 145 -4.60 2.36 12.53
N VAL A 146 -3.37 1.93 12.78
CA VAL A 146 -2.52 1.25 11.78
C VAL A 146 -3.13 -0.09 11.39
N LEU A 147 -3.60 -0.89 12.36
CA LEU A 147 -4.27 -2.17 12.09
C LEU A 147 -5.52 -1.99 11.22
N ALA A 148 -6.36 -1.01 11.53
CA ALA A 148 -7.56 -0.73 10.75
C ALA A 148 -7.22 -0.28 9.31
N SER A 149 -6.26 0.63 9.17
CA SER A 149 -5.78 1.10 7.87
C SER A 149 -5.16 -0.03 7.05
N THR A 150 -4.26 -0.80 7.65
CA THR A 150 -3.58 -1.92 6.99
C THR A 150 -4.59 -2.99 6.58
N SER A 151 -5.52 -3.35 7.46
CA SER A 151 -6.58 -4.32 7.16
C SER A 151 -7.43 -3.86 5.97
N TYR A 152 -7.80 -2.59 5.90
CA TYR A 152 -8.53 -2.03 4.75
C TYR A 152 -7.75 -2.21 3.44
N TRP A 153 -6.49 -1.76 3.42
CA TRP A 153 -5.66 -1.80 2.21
C TRP A 153 -5.32 -3.22 1.75
N LEU A 154 -5.17 -4.16 2.69
CA LEU A 154 -4.76 -5.53 2.36
C LEU A 154 -5.95 -6.46 2.04
N THR A 155 -7.16 -6.15 2.53
CA THR A 155 -8.30 -7.07 2.42
C THR A 155 -9.45 -6.54 1.57
N ILE A 156 -9.69 -5.22 1.60
CA ILE A 156 -10.86 -4.61 0.95
C ILE A 156 -10.45 -3.90 -0.35
N HIS A 157 -9.28 -3.26 -0.36
CA HIS A 157 -8.80 -2.57 -1.55
C HIS A 157 -8.37 -3.59 -2.61
N GLN A 158 -8.94 -3.47 -3.82
CA GLN A 158 -8.53 -4.28 -4.96
C GLN A 158 -7.47 -3.50 -5.74
N TYR A 159 -6.26 -4.05 -5.79
CA TYR A 159 -5.22 -3.49 -6.66
C TYR A 159 -5.56 -3.81 -8.11
N PRO A 160 -5.40 -2.85 -9.04
CA PRO A 160 -5.46 -3.17 -10.46
C PRO A 160 -4.45 -4.27 -10.74
N ASP A 161 -4.87 -5.36 -11.37
CA ASP A 161 -3.95 -6.40 -11.81
C ASP A 161 -2.88 -5.74 -12.67
N HIS A 162 -1.63 -5.79 -12.25
CA HIS A 162 -0.52 -5.48 -13.13
C HIS A 162 -0.54 -6.54 -14.22
N HIS A 163 -1.08 -6.16 -15.35
CA HIS A 163 -1.16 -6.99 -16.54
C HIS A 163 0.25 -7.49 -16.85
N VAL A 164 0.55 -8.72 -16.49
CA VAL A 164 1.60 -9.48 -17.14
C VAL A 164 1.11 -9.59 -18.59
N PRO A 165 1.81 -9.01 -19.57
CA PRO A 165 1.37 -9.14 -20.94
C PRO A 165 1.23 -10.64 -21.25
N PRO A 166 0.14 -11.08 -21.89
CA PRO A 166 -0.04 -12.47 -22.22
C PRO A 166 1.18 -12.90 -23.02
N ASP A 167 1.86 -13.91 -22.49
CA ASP A 167 2.99 -14.54 -23.15
C ASP A 167 2.50 -14.92 -24.55
N THR A 168 3.08 -14.29 -25.55
CA THR A 168 2.73 -14.52 -26.94
C THR A 168 2.87 -16.00 -27.23
N CYS A 169 1.73 -16.64 -27.42
CA CYS A 169 1.62 -18.01 -27.94
C CYS A 169 2.65 -18.22 -29.05
N ARG A 170 3.74 -18.89 -28.75
CA ARG A 170 4.62 -19.43 -29.78
C ARG A 170 3.86 -20.59 -30.42
N ARG A 171 3.65 -20.44 -31.69
CA ARG A 171 3.25 -21.50 -32.61
C ARG A 171 4.26 -22.64 -32.60
#